data_ad29a6769d0fb12382f2ec0063d00c4a
#
_entry.id   ad29a6769d0fb12382f2ec0063d00c4a
#
_cell.length_a   1.000
_cell.length_b   1.000
_cell.length_c   1.000
_cell.angle_alpha   90.00
_cell.angle_beta   90.00
_cell.angle_gamma   90.00
#
_symmetry.space_group_name_H-M   'P 1'
#
loop_
_entity.id
_entity.type
_entity.pdbx_description
1 polymer ?
#
loop_
_entity_poly.entity_id
_entity_poly.type
_entity_poly.pdbx_seq_one_letter_code
_entity_poly.pdbx_strand_id
1 'polypeptide(L)'
;MGGAALAGMAALGLRPALAQSSLAMPQLDSALAEDLAAEFAGGATPLTEGLALDLPALGDNPAAVPVRVHVTEPITEDSWCEEIIVIAELNPLPFACRFRFTPATGSADVAVRLRLIGTMPVRALARMNDGRVLVARQEITVAAGGCGL
;
A
#
# COMPACT_ATOMS: atom_id res chain seq x y z
N MET A 1 13.66 9.87 83.04
CA MET A 1 13.78 8.60 82.36
C MET A 1 12.99 8.74 81.07
N GLY A 2 13.49 9.07 79.97
CA GLY A 2 14.33 8.53 79.02
C GLY A 2 13.52 7.97 77.90
N GLY A 3 13.10 8.71 76.95
CA GLY A 3 12.42 8.15 75.75
C GLY A 3 12.70 9.09 74.56
N ALA A 4 13.72 8.78 73.84
CA ALA A 4 14.05 9.49 72.60
C ALA A 4 13.15 9.05 71.48
N ALA A 5 12.37 9.93 70.89
CA ALA A 5 11.61 9.74 69.65
C ALA A 5 12.54 10.12 68.47
N LEU A 6 12.84 9.10 67.68
CA LEU A 6 13.52 9.29 66.39
C LEU A 6 12.46 9.55 65.29
N ALA A 7 12.38 10.79 64.84
CA ALA A 7 11.58 11.15 63.67
C ALA A 7 12.31 10.71 62.39
N GLY A 8 11.75 9.70 61.74
CA GLY A 8 12.17 9.31 60.41
C GLY A 8 11.64 10.23 59.34
N MET A 9 12.49 11.03 58.72
CA MET A 9 12.12 11.80 57.52
C MET A 9 12.12 10.86 56.32
N ALA A 10 10.92 10.56 55.82
CA ALA A 10 10.75 9.90 54.50
C ALA A 10 10.98 10.95 53.41
N ALA A 11 12.09 10.89 52.74
CA ALA A 11 12.32 11.68 51.55
C ALA A 11 11.52 11.07 50.40
N LEU A 12 10.44 11.71 50.04
CA LEU A 12 9.70 11.45 48.80
C LEU A 12 10.55 11.96 47.62
N GLY A 13 11.29 11.04 47.03
CA GLY A 13 11.95 11.28 45.76
C GLY A 13 10.94 11.51 44.63
N LEU A 14 10.72 12.77 44.26
CA LEU A 14 10.10 13.10 43.03
C LEU A 14 11.04 12.66 41.89
N ARG A 15 10.67 11.58 41.23
CA ARG A 15 11.24 11.22 39.93
C ARG A 15 10.60 12.13 38.88
N PRO A 16 11.38 12.94 38.14
CA PRO A 16 10.83 13.62 36.98
C PRO A 16 10.45 12.54 35.97
N ALA A 17 9.18 12.38 35.71
CA ALA A 17 8.69 11.66 34.56
C ALA A 17 9.16 12.42 33.32
N LEU A 18 10.27 11.98 32.74
CA LEU A 18 10.63 12.42 31.40
C LEU A 18 9.53 11.86 30.50
N ALA A 19 8.59 12.73 30.17
CA ALA A 19 7.66 12.48 29.08
C ALA A 19 8.51 12.36 27.81
N GLN A 20 8.83 11.12 27.46
CA GLN A 20 9.31 10.81 26.13
C GLN A 20 8.11 11.07 25.20
N SER A 21 8.03 12.27 24.68
CA SER A 21 7.25 12.54 23.48
C SER A 21 7.92 11.73 22.37
N SER A 22 7.52 10.48 22.28
CA SER A 22 7.70 9.71 21.10
C SER A 22 6.99 10.50 20.00
N LEU A 23 7.75 11.22 19.20
CA LEU A 23 7.28 11.67 17.89
C LEU A 23 7.01 10.40 17.11
N ALA A 24 5.81 9.86 17.28
CA ALA A 24 5.32 8.79 16.46
C ALA A 24 5.36 9.35 15.04
N MET A 25 6.34 8.91 14.27
CA MET A 25 6.30 9.05 12.82
C MET A 25 4.92 8.56 12.40
N PRO A 26 4.17 9.32 11.58
CA PRO A 26 2.92 8.83 11.08
C PRO A 26 3.19 7.43 10.51
N GLN A 27 2.63 6.44 11.13
CA GLN A 27 2.68 5.09 10.59
C GLN A 27 1.97 5.19 9.26
N LEU A 28 2.69 4.90 8.19
CA LEU A 28 2.11 4.80 6.87
C LEU A 28 1.10 3.65 6.95
N ASP A 29 -0.16 4.03 7.03
CA ASP A 29 -1.24 3.10 7.34
C ASP A 29 -1.76 2.51 6.03
N SER A 30 -1.66 1.21 5.91
CA SER A 30 -2.22 0.48 4.78
C SER A 30 -3.75 0.30 4.87
N ALA A 31 -4.40 0.79 5.93
CA ALA A 31 -5.83 0.61 6.12
C ALA A 31 -6.66 1.17 4.96
N LEU A 32 -6.33 2.35 4.46
CA LEU A 32 -6.99 2.92 3.28
C LEU A 32 -6.81 2.05 2.03
N ALA A 33 -5.65 1.43 1.88
CA ALA A 33 -5.38 0.53 0.76
C ALA A 33 -6.21 -0.76 0.86
N GLU A 34 -6.38 -1.30 2.07
CA GLU A 34 -7.24 -2.45 2.31
C GLU A 34 -8.71 -2.12 2.07
N ASP A 35 -9.17 -0.96 2.52
CA ASP A 35 -10.55 -0.50 2.28
C ASP A 35 -10.83 -0.34 0.78
N LEU A 36 -9.91 0.24 0.02
CA LEU A 36 -10.02 0.38 -1.44
C LEU A 36 -10.07 -0.97 -2.14
N ALA A 37 -9.23 -1.92 -1.71
CA ALA A 37 -9.21 -3.26 -2.27
C ALA A 37 -10.51 -4.02 -1.97
N ALA A 38 -11.02 -3.91 -0.75
CA ALA A 38 -12.27 -4.52 -0.32
C ALA A 38 -13.48 -3.93 -1.06
N GLU A 39 -13.52 -2.62 -1.19
CA GLU A 39 -14.57 -1.92 -1.96
C GLU A 39 -14.56 -2.36 -3.43
N PHE A 40 -13.39 -2.43 -4.04
CA PHE A 40 -13.26 -2.90 -5.42
C PHE A 40 -13.69 -4.36 -5.57
N ALA A 41 -13.32 -5.22 -4.63
CA ALA A 41 -13.69 -6.64 -4.66
C ALA A 41 -15.20 -6.86 -4.52
N GLY A 42 -15.92 -5.96 -3.82
CA GLY A 42 -17.37 -6.02 -3.71
C GLY A 42 -17.91 -7.31 -3.07
N GLY A 43 -17.14 -7.92 -2.17
CA GLY A 43 -17.47 -9.20 -1.53
C GLY A 43 -16.93 -10.44 -2.26
N ALA A 44 -16.35 -10.30 -3.45
CA ALA A 44 -15.65 -11.39 -4.11
C ALA A 44 -14.31 -11.67 -3.42
N THR A 45 -13.92 -12.95 -3.36
CA THR A 45 -12.57 -13.33 -2.93
C THR A 45 -11.60 -13.15 -4.09
N PRO A 46 -10.61 -12.24 -4.02
CA PRO A 46 -9.67 -12.05 -5.10
C PRO A 46 -8.83 -13.29 -5.37
N LEU A 47 -8.65 -13.61 -6.65
CA LEU A 47 -7.82 -14.70 -7.13
C LEU A 47 -6.41 -14.19 -7.43
N THR A 48 -5.41 -14.93 -7.02
CA THR A 48 -3.99 -14.55 -7.20
C THR A 48 -3.42 -14.95 -8.57
N GLU A 49 -4.20 -15.63 -9.39
CA GLU A 49 -3.85 -16.02 -10.74
C GLU A 49 -4.60 -15.16 -11.77
N GLY A 50 -4.08 -15.06 -12.95
CA GLY A 50 -4.73 -14.36 -14.06
C GLY A 50 -4.39 -12.88 -14.22
N LEU A 51 -3.69 -12.27 -13.27
CA LEU A 51 -3.21 -10.90 -13.33
C LEU A 51 -1.70 -10.85 -13.07
N ALA A 52 -0.97 -10.19 -13.92
CA ALA A 52 0.46 -9.93 -13.74
C ALA A 52 0.70 -8.46 -13.44
N LEU A 53 1.61 -8.22 -12.51
CA LEU A 53 2.07 -6.90 -12.11
C LEU A 53 3.59 -6.87 -12.25
N ASP A 54 4.09 -6.09 -13.19
CA ASP A 54 5.51 -5.97 -13.46
C ASP A 54 6.04 -4.65 -12.89
N LEU A 55 6.96 -4.76 -11.95
CA LEU A 55 7.68 -3.66 -11.32
C LEU A 55 9.19 -3.91 -11.39
N PRO A 56 10.02 -2.88 -11.50
CA PRO A 56 11.46 -3.05 -11.28
C PRO A 56 11.71 -3.44 -9.82
N ALA A 57 12.75 -4.23 -9.58
CA ALA A 57 13.14 -4.61 -8.21
C ALA A 57 13.57 -3.37 -7.39
N LEU A 58 14.15 -2.39 -8.05
CA LEU A 58 14.59 -1.11 -7.48
C LEU A 58 14.03 0.05 -8.32
N GLY A 59 13.28 0.93 -7.66
CA GLY A 59 12.84 2.19 -8.23
C GLY A 59 13.90 3.28 -8.03
N ASP A 60 14.71 3.53 -9.04
CA ASP A 60 15.76 4.56 -8.99
C ASP A 60 15.19 5.97 -8.92
N ASN A 61 14.04 6.17 -9.54
CA ASN A 61 13.34 7.45 -9.55
C ASN A 61 11.95 7.30 -8.90
N PRO A 62 11.82 7.67 -7.61
CA PRO A 62 10.55 7.55 -6.90
C PRO A 62 9.42 8.41 -7.49
N ALA A 63 9.75 9.44 -8.25
CA ALA A 63 8.76 10.30 -8.89
C ALA A 63 8.13 9.68 -10.15
N ALA A 64 8.73 8.62 -10.71
CA ALA A 64 8.30 8.04 -11.98
C ALA A 64 8.65 6.55 -12.09
N VAL A 65 8.16 5.75 -11.15
CA VAL A 65 8.36 4.30 -11.14
C VAL A 65 7.50 3.65 -12.22
N PRO A 66 8.09 2.90 -13.17
CA PRO A 66 7.32 2.21 -14.20
C PRO A 66 6.56 1.03 -13.60
N VAL A 67 5.30 0.94 -13.95
CA VAL A 67 4.38 -0.14 -13.52
C VAL A 67 3.64 -0.63 -14.75
N ARG A 68 3.64 -1.94 -14.97
CA ARG A 68 2.82 -2.57 -16.00
C ARG A 68 1.89 -3.58 -15.35
N VAL A 69 0.64 -3.54 -15.74
CA VAL A 69 -0.39 -4.49 -15.27
C VAL A 69 -1.06 -5.10 -16.50
N HIS A 70 -1.18 -6.41 -16.52
CA HIS A 70 -1.87 -7.08 -17.60
C HIS A 70 -2.59 -8.35 -17.14
N VAL A 71 -3.76 -8.60 -17.73
CA VAL A 71 -4.47 -9.85 -17.58
C VAL A 71 -3.78 -10.89 -18.45
N THR A 72 -3.42 -12.03 -17.85
CA THR A 72 -2.70 -13.10 -18.55
C THR A 72 -3.61 -14.05 -19.31
N GLU A 73 -4.90 -14.05 -19.01
CA GLU A 73 -5.91 -14.81 -19.72
C GLU A 73 -6.22 -14.18 -21.07
N PRO A 74 -6.55 -14.97 -22.10
CA PRO A 74 -7.01 -14.43 -23.37
C PRO A 74 -8.28 -13.59 -23.20
N ILE A 75 -8.31 -12.44 -23.83
CA ILE A 75 -9.48 -11.56 -23.88
C ILE A 75 -10.31 -11.93 -25.11
N THR A 76 -11.56 -12.26 -24.88
CA THR A 76 -12.54 -12.60 -25.91
C THR A 76 -13.83 -11.81 -25.69
N GLU A 77 -14.80 -11.94 -26.61
CA GLU A 77 -16.12 -11.33 -26.41
C GLU A 77 -16.88 -11.91 -25.22
N ASP A 78 -16.59 -13.16 -24.85
CA ASP A 78 -17.23 -13.85 -23.74
C ASP A 78 -16.48 -13.70 -22.41
N SER A 79 -15.17 -13.47 -22.47
CA SER A 79 -14.31 -13.30 -21.28
C SER A 79 -13.36 -12.14 -21.47
N TRP A 80 -13.60 -11.06 -20.75
CA TRP A 80 -12.84 -9.84 -20.85
C TRP A 80 -12.71 -9.13 -19.49
N CYS A 81 -11.74 -8.25 -19.37
CA CYS A 81 -11.54 -7.43 -18.19
C CYS A 81 -12.30 -6.12 -18.31
N GLU A 82 -13.13 -5.81 -17.33
CA GLU A 82 -13.88 -4.55 -17.28
C GLU A 82 -13.06 -3.39 -16.77
N GLU A 83 -12.25 -3.66 -15.74
CA GLU A 83 -11.57 -2.60 -15.01
C GLU A 83 -10.32 -3.11 -14.32
N ILE A 84 -9.26 -2.32 -14.33
CA ILE A 84 -8.07 -2.50 -13.49
C ILE A 84 -7.89 -1.26 -12.63
N ILE A 85 -7.62 -1.44 -11.34
CA ILE A 85 -7.12 -0.39 -10.46
C ILE A 85 -5.73 -0.73 -9.96
N VAL A 86 -4.95 0.32 -9.67
CA VAL A 86 -3.63 0.20 -9.06
C VAL A 86 -3.60 0.99 -7.77
N ILE A 87 -3.08 0.37 -6.72
CA ILE A 87 -2.98 0.91 -5.38
C ILE A 87 -1.51 0.93 -4.96
N ALA A 88 -1.01 2.10 -4.60
CA ALA A 88 0.30 2.28 -3.96
C ALA A 88 0.07 2.33 -2.45
N GLU A 89 0.25 1.19 -1.76
CA GLU A 89 -0.37 0.93 -0.46
C GLU A 89 0.01 1.90 0.65
N LEU A 90 1.21 2.46 0.61
CA LEU A 90 1.70 3.37 1.65
C LEU A 90 1.78 4.84 1.20
N ASN A 91 1.30 5.17 0.02
CA ASN A 91 1.14 6.56 -0.36
C ASN A 91 0.04 7.22 0.49
N PRO A 92 0.13 8.52 0.79
CA PRO A 92 -0.93 9.26 1.49
C PRO A 92 -2.29 9.16 0.80
N LEU A 93 -2.28 9.07 -0.53
CA LEU A 93 -3.43 8.73 -1.36
C LEU A 93 -3.08 7.42 -2.08
N PRO A 94 -3.51 6.27 -1.54
CA PRO A 94 -3.08 4.99 -2.08
C PRO A 94 -3.71 4.65 -3.42
N PHE A 95 -4.89 5.15 -3.75
CA PHE A 95 -5.48 4.99 -5.07
C PHE A 95 -4.63 5.70 -6.13
N ALA A 96 -3.97 4.94 -7.00
CA ALA A 96 -3.06 5.50 -7.99
C ALA A 96 -3.75 5.78 -9.33
N CYS A 97 -4.42 4.80 -9.90
CA CYS A 97 -5.08 4.92 -11.20
C CYS A 97 -6.13 3.82 -11.44
N ARG A 98 -6.94 4.06 -12.47
CA ARG A 98 -8.01 3.18 -12.92
C ARG A 98 -8.03 3.14 -14.44
N PHE A 99 -8.18 1.94 -14.97
CA PHE A 99 -8.33 1.70 -16.40
C PHE A 99 -9.62 0.93 -16.65
N ARG A 100 -10.37 1.33 -17.64
CA ARG A 100 -11.57 0.63 -18.09
C ARG A 100 -11.38 0.13 -19.50
N PHE A 101 -11.88 -1.07 -19.74
CA PHE A 101 -11.74 -1.77 -21.01
C PHE A 101 -13.11 -2.17 -21.54
N THR A 102 -13.13 -2.53 -22.80
CA THR A 102 -14.26 -3.15 -23.49
C THR A 102 -13.77 -4.40 -24.20
N PRO A 103 -14.63 -5.32 -24.61
CA PRO A 103 -14.23 -6.49 -25.41
C PRO A 103 -13.45 -6.11 -26.68
N ALA A 104 -13.76 -4.96 -27.26
CA ALA A 104 -13.11 -4.46 -28.47
C ALA A 104 -11.65 -4.03 -28.23
N THR A 105 -11.21 -3.85 -26.99
CA THR A 105 -9.83 -3.51 -26.66
C THR A 105 -8.85 -4.64 -27.01
N GLY A 106 -9.32 -5.89 -27.02
CA GLY A 106 -8.54 -7.08 -27.40
C GLY A 106 -7.50 -7.53 -26.38
N SER A 107 -7.09 -6.69 -25.45
CA SER A 107 -6.19 -6.99 -24.33
C SER A 107 -6.45 -6.05 -23.18
N ALA A 108 -6.16 -6.50 -21.96
CA ALA A 108 -6.12 -5.65 -20.78
C ALA A 108 -4.66 -5.57 -20.31
N ASP A 109 -3.89 -4.72 -20.96
CA ASP A 109 -2.46 -4.53 -20.75
C ASP A 109 -2.16 -3.03 -20.74
N VAL A 110 -1.71 -2.53 -19.61
CA VAL A 110 -1.48 -1.11 -19.38
C VAL A 110 -0.15 -0.88 -18.69
N ALA A 111 0.51 0.19 -19.09
CA ALA A 111 1.73 0.66 -18.47
C ALA A 111 1.58 2.12 -18.02
N VAL A 112 2.04 2.42 -16.82
CA VAL A 112 1.93 3.74 -16.20
C VAL A 112 3.20 4.02 -15.39
N ARG A 113 3.44 5.28 -15.10
CA ARG A 113 4.49 5.69 -14.15
C ARG A 113 3.82 6.23 -12.90
N LEU A 114 4.19 5.68 -11.74
CA LEU A 114 3.67 6.08 -10.45
C LEU A 114 4.70 6.87 -9.66
N ARG A 115 4.22 7.83 -8.90
CA ARG A 115 5.01 8.47 -7.86
C ARG A 115 4.83 7.69 -6.57
N LEU A 116 5.93 7.20 -6.00
CA LEU A 116 5.96 6.49 -4.74
C LEU A 116 6.77 7.29 -3.72
N ILE A 117 6.24 7.45 -2.51
CA ILE A 117 6.94 8.19 -1.46
C ILE A 117 8.08 7.40 -0.80
N GLY A 118 8.17 6.10 -1.04
CA GLY A 118 9.16 5.23 -0.46
C GLY A 118 8.96 3.77 -0.88
N THR A 119 9.74 2.90 -0.30
CA THR A 119 9.58 1.45 -0.43
C THR A 119 8.22 1.02 0.06
N MET A 120 7.46 0.31 -0.76
CA MET A 120 6.11 -0.11 -0.43
C MET A 120 5.62 -1.24 -1.33
N PRO A 121 4.57 -1.95 -0.91
CA PRO A 121 3.82 -2.79 -1.81
C PRO A 121 2.99 -1.96 -2.80
N VAL A 122 2.94 -2.44 -4.03
CA VAL A 122 1.98 -2.00 -5.05
C VAL A 122 1.05 -3.16 -5.32
N ARG A 123 -0.24 -2.88 -5.38
CA ARG A 123 -1.29 -3.86 -5.61
C ARG A 123 -2.09 -3.48 -6.85
N ALA A 124 -2.35 -4.43 -7.71
CA ALA A 124 -3.28 -4.29 -8.81
C ALA A 124 -4.47 -5.21 -8.60
N LEU A 125 -5.66 -4.74 -8.92
CA LEU A 125 -6.87 -5.55 -8.94
C LEU A 125 -7.56 -5.38 -10.29
N ALA A 126 -8.06 -6.49 -10.82
CA ALA A 126 -8.81 -6.51 -12.06
C ALA A 126 -10.17 -7.15 -11.84
N ARG A 127 -11.21 -6.57 -12.42
CA ARG A 127 -12.55 -7.15 -12.44
C ARG A 127 -12.84 -7.69 -13.84
N MET A 128 -13.17 -8.97 -13.89
CA MET A 128 -13.59 -9.61 -15.12
C MET A 128 -15.11 -9.48 -15.31
N ASN A 129 -15.56 -9.57 -16.54
CA ASN A 129 -16.99 -9.45 -16.87
C ASN A 129 -17.88 -10.55 -16.27
N ASP A 130 -17.29 -11.66 -15.83
CA ASP A 130 -17.99 -12.73 -15.11
C ASP A 130 -18.07 -12.50 -13.58
N GLY A 131 -17.55 -11.38 -13.09
CA GLY A 131 -17.56 -11.01 -11.68
C GLY A 131 -16.34 -11.48 -10.89
N ARG A 132 -15.44 -12.25 -11.49
CA ARG A 132 -14.16 -12.60 -10.83
C ARG A 132 -13.33 -11.34 -10.59
N VAL A 133 -12.68 -11.29 -9.45
CA VAL A 133 -11.68 -10.27 -9.13
C VAL A 133 -10.32 -10.94 -9.05
N LEU A 134 -9.38 -10.43 -9.82
CA LEU A 134 -7.99 -10.90 -9.84
C LEU A 134 -7.12 -9.92 -9.05
N VAL A 135 -6.08 -10.40 -8.38
CA VAL A 135 -5.16 -9.56 -7.61
C VAL A 135 -3.72 -9.96 -7.88
N ALA A 136 -2.87 -8.97 -8.04
CA ALA A 136 -1.43 -9.12 -8.02
C ALA A 136 -0.83 -8.07 -7.07
N ARG A 137 0.15 -8.45 -6.29
CA ARG A 137 0.81 -7.61 -5.30
C ARG A 137 2.30 -7.85 -5.32
N GLN A 138 3.07 -6.80 -5.40
CA GLN A 138 4.53 -6.87 -5.40
C GLN A 138 5.11 -5.71 -4.60
N GLU A 139 6.13 -6.00 -3.79
CA GLU A 139 6.89 -4.97 -3.10
C GLU A 139 7.96 -4.39 -4.03
N ILE A 140 8.11 -3.09 -3.98
CA ILE A 140 9.19 -2.38 -4.66
C ILE A 140 10.04 -1.61 -3.65
N THR A 141 11.35 -1.79 -3.74
CA THR A 141 12.31 -0.96 -3.03
C THR A 141 12.53 0.32 -3.82
N VAL A 142 12.36 1.45 -3.20
CA VAL A 142 12.58 2.76 -3.81
C VAL A 142 13.85 3.36 -3.20
N ALA A 143 14.74 3.81 -4.06
CA ALA A 143 15.93 4.51 -3.62
C ALA A 143 15.53 5.71 -2.77
N ALA A 144 16.22 5.91 -1.64
CA ALA A 144 16.02 7.10 -0.82
C ALA A 144 16.20 8.31 -1.75
N GLY A 145 15.13 9.09 -1.92
CA GLY A 145 15.06 10.20 -2.86
C GLY A 145 16.08 11.27 -2.49
N GLY A 146 17.28 10.88 -2.66
CA GLY A 146 18.35 11.73 -2.43
C GLY A 146 18.53 12.61 -3.56
N CYS A 147 18.32 13.63 -3.66
CA CYS A 147 18.90 14.46 -4.56
C CYS A 147 18.24 15.00 -5.62
N GLY A 148 17.35 15.64 -5.31
CA GLY A 148 17.13 16.81 -6.07
C GLY A 148 18.24 17.84 -5.85
N LEU A 149 19.28 17.77 -6.45
CA LEU A 149 20.19 18.91 -6.64
C LEU A 149 19.96 19.47 -8.00
#